data_0799371b9febd83490815a645e795f29
#
_entry.id   0799371b9febd83490815a645e795f29
#
_cell.length_a   1.000
_cell.length_b   1.000
_cell.length_c   1.000
_cell.angle_alpha   90.00
_cell.angle_beta   90.00
_cell.angle_gamma   90.00
#
_symmetry.space_group_name_H-M   'P 1'
#
loop_
_entity.id
_entity.type
_entity.pdbx_description
1 polymer ?
#
loop_
_entity_poly.entity_id
_entity_poly.type
_entity_poly.pdbx_seq_one_letter_code
_entity_poly.pdbx_strand_id
1 'polypeptide(L)'
;MTGEPSGANGHKTLVDVKGLVKHFPVRAGLLQRIRGWVQAVDHISFTIREGETLGLVGESGCGKTTAGRTMLRLVEPTSGSMLFEGVDVFALRGRELKAMRRNMQIVFQDPFSSLDPRMPIGESVSEGLEIHGVGNAKQRREVMLDSLRRVGLESYHAKRYPHEFSGGQRQRIGIARALALRPKFIIADEPVSALDVSIQSQVLNLLKDLQEEFHLTYLFIAHNLAVVEHISDRVAVMYLGKIVELASREELFLNPGHPYTQALMSAIPLPDPNLTRQRVILQGDVPSPLNPPSGCRFHPRCPIARLEHCSAEEPQLRELRPEHWVSCHYAEDLL
;
A
#
# COMPACT_ATOMS: atom_id res chain seq x y z
N MET A 1 -11.23 -24.07 -17.85
CA MET A 1 -10.13 -24.67 -17.04
C MET A 1 -9.02 -23.65 -17.04
N THR A 2 -9.03 -22.75 -16.07
CA THR A 2 -8.04 -21.69 -15.90
C THR A 2 -7.02 -22.19 -14.88
N GLY A 3 -5.78 -22.43 -15.36
CA GLY A 3 -4.68 -22.93 -14.55
C GLY A 3 -4.33 -21.90 -13.46
N GLU A 4 -4.30 -22.36 -12.22
CA GLU A 4 -3.72 -21.61 -11.10
C GLU A 4 -2.22 -21.43 -11.35
N PRO A 5 -1.67 -20.21 -11.15
CA PRO A 5 -0.22 -20.06 -11.09
C PRO A 5 0.28 -20.60 -9.75
N SER A 6 0.67 -21.88 -9.71
CA SER A 6 1.49 -22.39 -8.60
C SER A 6 2.83 -21.69 -8.66
N GLY A 7 3.14 -20.84 -7.67
CA GLY A 7 4.41 -20.12 -7.57
C GLY A 7 5.60 -21.06 -7.56
N ALA A 8 6.45 -20.90 -8.57
CA ALA A 8 7.73 -21.58 -8.70
C ALA A 8 8.79 -20.91 -7.82
N ASN A 9 8.63 -20.97 -6.53
CA ASN A 9 9.66 -20.83 -5.47
C ASN A 9 8.89 -20.94 -4.16
N GLY A 10 9.22 -21.87 -3.29
CA GLY A 10 8.49 -22.35 -2.12
C GLY A 10 8.00 -21.34 -1.06
N HIS A 11 7.70 -20.11 -1.43
CA HIS A 11 7.16 -19.08 -0.53
C HIS A 11 5.64 -19.19 -0.46
N LYS A 12 5.13 -19.38 0.76
CA LYS A 12 3.70 -19.44 1.05
C LYS A 12 3.04 -18.08 0.83
N THR A 13 1.93 -18.06 0.08
CA THR A 13 1.11 -16.85 -0.07
C THR A 13 0.39 -16.54 1.24
N LEU A 14 0.60 -15.34 1.79
CA LEU A 14 -0.08 -14.84 2.97
C LEU A 14 -1.36 -14.11 2.62
N VAL A 15 -1.30 -13.26 1.59
CA VAL A 15 -2.43 -12.44 1.11
C VAL A 15 -2.68 -12.73 -0.36
N ASP A 16 -3.94 -12.99 -0.72
CA ASP A 16 -4.38 -13.19 -2.11
C ASP A 16 -5.60 -12.30 -2.38
N VAL A 17 -5.42 -11.30 -3.23
CA VAL A 17 -6.45 -10.33 -3.63
C VAL A 17 -6.91 -10.66 -5.04
N LYS A 18 -8.23 -10.88 -5.23
CA LYS A 18 -8.83 -11.24 -6.52
C LYS A 18 -9.95 -10.28 -6.89
N GLY A 19 -9.77 -9.56 -7.99
CA GLY A 19 -10.78 -8.69 -8.57
C GLY A 19 -11.32 -7.65 -7.60
N LEU A 20 -10.47 -7.08 -6.74
CA LEU A 20 -10.90 -6.10 -5.73
C LEU A 20 -11.45 -4.85 -6.39
N VAL A 21 -12.68 -4.50 -6.04
CA VAL A 21 -13.37 -3.29 -6.49
C VAL A 21 -13.80 -2.45 -5.29
N LYS A 22 -13.54 -1.14 -5.37
CA LYS A 22 -14.13 -0.16 -4.49
C LYS A 22 -14.57 1.07 -5.28
N HIS A 23 -15.87 1.22 -5.41
CA HIS A 23 -16.49 2.39 -6.02
C HIS A 23 -17.25 3.18 -4.96
N PHE A 24 -17.15 4.51 -4.99
CA PHE A 24 -17.88 5.41 -4.10
C PHE A 24 -18.99 6.12 -4.85
N PRO A 25 -20.25 6.10 -4.35
CA PRO A 25 -21.35 6.79 -5.01
C PRO A 25 -21.21 8.31 -4.86
N VAL A 26 -21.31 9.04 -5.97
CA VAL A 26 -21.44 10.48 -5.98
C VAL A 26 -22.93 10.85 -5.97
N ARG A 27 -23.36 11.47 -4.89
CA ARG A 27 -24.74 11.89 -4.71
C ARG A 27 -24.88 13.39 -4.96
N ALA A 28 -25.95 13.82 -5.62
CA ALA A 28 -26.22 15.23 -5.92
C ALA A 28 -27.71 15.57 -5.82
N GLY A 29 -27.98 16.88 -5.61
CA GLY A 29 -29.32 17.45 -5.45
C GLY A 29 -29.93 17.21 -4.07
N LEU A 30 -31.10 17.87 -3.82
CA LEU A 30 -31.83 17.77 -2.54
C LEU A 30 -32.23 16.32 -2.18
N LEU A 31 -32.48 15.48 -3.18
CA LEU A 31 -32.88 14.07 -2.99
C LEU A 31 -31.71 13.09 -2.91
N GLN A 32 -30.45 13.58 -2.85
CA GLN A 32 -29.24 12.74 -2.73
C GLN A 32 -29.18 11.59 -3.76
N ARG A 33 -29.66 11.83 -4.99
CA ARG A 33 -29.66 10.80 -6.06
C ARG A 33 -28.23 10.53 -6.53
N ILE A 34 -27.91 9.26 -6.77
CA ILE A 34 -26.61 8.84 -7.31
C ILE A 34 -26.52 9.34 -8.75
N ARG A 35 -25.49 10.15 -9.05
CA ARG A 35 -25.19 10.68 -10.39
C ARG A 35 -23.98 10.02 -11.05
N GLY A 36 -23.19 9.27 -10.28
CA GLY A 36 -22.01 8.59 -10.79
C GLY A 36 -21.29 7.83 -9.69
N TRP A 37 -20.19 7.18 -10.07
CA TRP A 37 -19.38 6.38 -9.17
C TRP A 37 -17.90 6.74 -9.35
N VAL A 38 -17.23 7.12 -8.28
CA VAL A 38 -15.78 7.27 -8.27
C VAL A 38 -15.18 5.87 -8.20
N GLN A 39 -14.51 5.46 -9.27
CA GLN A 39 -13.85 4.16 -9.39
C GLN A 39 -12.46 4.21 -8.74
N ALA A 40 -12.42 4.22 -7.40
CA ALA A 40 -11.18 4.37 -6.66
C ALA A 40 -10.27 3.14 -6.76
N VAL A 41 -10.85 1.94 -6.78
CA VAL A 41 -10.18 0.65 -7.02
C VAL A 41 -11.05 -0.14 -7.96
N ASP A 42 -10.47 -0.69 -9.02
CA ASP A 42 -11.23 -1.33 -10.09
C ASP A 42 -10.57 -2.60 -10.59
N HIS A 43 -11.07 -3.76 -10.13
CA HIS A 43 -10.66 -5.11 -10.50
C HIS A 43 -9.15 -5.39 -10.34
N ILE A 44 -8.53 -4.93 -9.24
CA ILE A 44 -7.13 -5.25 -8.99
C ILE A 44 -6.96 -6.65 -8.40
N SER A 45 -5.90 -7.34 -8.85
CA SER A 45 -5.54 -8.69 -8.36
C SER A 45 -4.03 -8.76 -8.15
N PHE A 46 -3.61 -9.29 -7.02
CA PHE A 46 -2.20 -9.52 -6.69
C PHE A 46 -2.08 -10.42 -5.46
N THR A 47 -0.91 -11.00 -5.28
CA THR A 47 -0.57 -11.81 -4.10
C THR A 47 0.58 -11.17 -3.34
N ILE A 48 0.64 -11.42 -2.02
CA ILE A 48 1.78 -11.06 -1.16
C ILE A 48 2.24 -12.34 -0.47
N ARG A 49 3.53 -12.64 -0.55
CA ARG A 49 4.15 -13.81 0.06
C ARG A 49 4.43 -13.56 1.54
N GLU A 50 4.52 -14.61 2.34
CA GLU A 50 4.89 -14.50 3.75
C GLU A 50 6.32 -13.95 3.89
N GLY A 51 6.51 -12.90 4.70
CA GLY A 51 7.79 -12.20 4.89
C GLY A 51 8.15 -11.20 3.78
N GLU A 52 7.32 -11.05 2.73
CA GLU A 52 7.55 -10.14 1.61
C GLU A 52 7.12 -8.71 1.92
N THR A 53 7.82 -7.73 1.35
CA THR A 53 7.34 -6.36 1.19
C THR A 53 6.88 -6.13 -0.24
N LEU A 54 5.57 -6.03 -0.46
CA LEU A 54 5.01 -5.56 -1.73
C LEU A 54 4.84 -4.03 -1.70
N GLY A 55 5.58 -3.32 -2.55
CA GLY A 55 5.40 -1.89 -2.76
C GLY A 55 4.18 -1.62 -3.65
N LEU A 56 3.31 -0.68 -3.26
CA LEU A 56 2.21 -0.19 -4.09
C LEU A 56 2.42 1.28 -4.38
N VAL A 57 2.74 1.62 -5.63
CA VAL A 57 3.12 2.98 -6.05
C VAL A 57 2.20 3.56 -7.10
N GLY A 58 2.21 4.88 -7.22
CA GLY A 58 1.46 5.65 -8.23
C GLY A 58 1.19 7.07 -7.77
N GLU A 59 0.70 7.91 -8.66
CA GLU A 59 0.35 9.31 -8.37
C GLU A 59 -0.67 9.43 -7.23
N SER A 60 -0.69 10.59 -6.56
CA SER A 60 -1.69 10.87 -5.52
C SER A 60 -3.11 10.74 -6.09
N GLY A 61 -4.02 10.14 -5.32
CA GLY A 61 -5.41 9.93 -5.74
C GLY A 61 -5.65 8.73 -6.67
N CYS A 62 -4.63 7.94 -7.05
CA CYS A 62 -4.83 6.77 -7.93
C CYS A 62 -5.52 5.56 -7.26
N GLY A 63 -5.77 5.60 -5.93
CA GLY A 63 -6.55 4.57 -5.22
C GLY A 63 -5.77 3.72 -4.22
N LYS A 64 -4.46 3.89 -4.02
CA LYS A 64 -3.58 3.08 -3.15
C LYS A 64 -4.10 2.95 -1.70
N THR A 65 -4.28 4.07 -1.03
CA THR A 65 -4.83 4.14 0.33
C THR A 65 -6.21 3.48 0.43
N THR A 66 -7.05 3.67 -0.61
CA THR A 66 -8.37 3.03 -0.68
C THR A 66 -8.24 1.52 -0.78
N ALA A 67 -7.32 1.01 -1.60
CA ALA A 67 -7.05 -0.43 -1.71
C ALA A 67 -6.62 -1.00 -0.35
N GLY A 68 -5.63 -0.42 0.31
CA GLY A 68 -5.16 -0.86 1.63
C GLY A 68 -6.27 -0.85 2.69
N ARG A 69 -7.04 0.23 2.78
CA ARG A 69 -8.16 0.33 3.74
C ARG A 69 -9.29 -0.65 3.44
N THR A 70 -9.54 -0.95 2.17
CA THR A 70 -10.54 -1.94 1.77
C THR A 70 -10.08 -3.36 2.14
N MET A 71 -8.79 -3.68 1.96
CA MET A 71 -8.22 -4.96 2.37
C MET A 71 -8.42 -5.25 3.87
N LEU A 72 -8.28 -4.24 4.73
CA LEU A 72 -8.54 -4.35 6.17
C LEU A 72 -10.03 -4.22 6.53
N ARG A 73 -10.90 -4.05 5.56
CA ARG A 73 -12.32 -3.71 5.76
C ARG A 73 -12.56 -2.52 6.68
N LEU A 74 -11.66 -1.55 6.66
CA LEU A 74 -11.93 -0.20 7.19
C LEU A 74 -12.88 0.56 6.27
N VAL A 75 -12.86 0.17 4.99
CA VAL A 75 -13.82 0.57 3.95
C VAL A 75 -14.39 -0.72 3.35
N GLU A 76 -15.72 -0.86 3.30
CA GLU A 76 -16.34 -2.05 2.73
C GLU A 76 -16.07 -2.16 1.23
N PRO A 77 -15.68 -3.35 0.70
CA PRO A 77 -15.49 -3.58 -0.73
C PRO A 77 -16.82 -3.44 -1.49
N THR A 78 -16.75 -3.07 -2.76
CA THR A 78 -17.89 -3.15 -3.68
C THR A 78 -18.06 -4.57 -4.22
N SER A 79 -16.94 -5.21 -4.59
CA SER A 79 -16.87 -6.61 -5.02
C SER A 79 -15.44 -7.14 -4.95
N GLY A 80 -15.24 -8.40 -5.30
CA GLY A 80 -13.95 -9.11 -5.22
C GLY A 80 -13.81 -9.90 -3.93
N SER A 81 -12.64 -10.49 -3.73
CA SER A 81 -12.28 -11.26 -2.53
C SER A 81 -10.86 -10.94 -2.07
N MET A 82 -10.61 -11.16 -0.80
CA MET A 82 -9.28 -11.12 -0.21
C MET A 82 -9.11 -12.29 0.74
N LEU A 83 -8.20 -13.19 0.42
CA LEU A 83 -7.82 -14.27 1.30
C LEU A 83 -6.60 -13.86 2.14
N PHE A 84 -6.70 -14.05 3.44
CA PHE A 84 -5.60 -13.94 4.37
C PHE A 84 -5.38 -15.31 5.03
N GLU A 85 -4.22 -15.92 4.82
CA GLU A 85 -3.96 -17.31 5.21
C GLU A 85 -5.05 -18.29 4.71
N GLY A 86 -5.58 -18.06 3.51
CA GLY A 86 -6.64 -18.87 2.91
C GLY A 86 -8.07 -18.58 3.41
N VAL A 87 -8.26 -17.66 4.35
CA VAL A 87 -9.57 -17.25 4.87
C VAL A 87 -10.05 -15.98 4.17
N ASP A 88 -11.25 -16.01 3.58
CA ASP A 88 -11.82 -14.82 2.94
C ASP A 88 -12.24 -13.77 3.98
N VAL A 89 -11.45 -12.70 4.07
CA VAL A 89 -11.64 -11.58 5.00
C VAL A 89 -12.98 -10.87 4.75
N PHE A 90 -13.45 -10.84 3.50
CA PHE A 90 -14.68 -10.14 3.14
C PHE A 90 -15.96 -10.92 3.55
N ALA A 91 -15.85 -12.23 3.74
CA ALA A 91 -16.92 -13.06 4.25
C ALA A 91 -17.10 -12.97 5.78
N LEU A 92 -16.03 -12.62 6.53
CA LEU A 92 -16.04 -12.60 7.99
C LEU A 92 -17.00 -11.53 8.56
N ARG A 93 -17.52 -11.74 9.78
CA ARG A 93 -18.40 -10.82 10.49
C ARG A 93 -18.05 -10.76 11.98
N GLY A 94 -18.43 -9.68 12.63
CA GLY A 94 -18.40 -9.51 14.09
C GLY A 94 -17.11 -9.98 14.75
N ARG A 95 -17.19 -11.03 15.57
CA ARG A 95 -16.04 -11.54 16.35
C ARG A 95 -14.91 -12.12 15.48
N GLU A 96 -15.24 -12.77 14.37
CA GLU A 96 -14.26 -13.37 13.46
C GLU A 96 -13.45 -12.29 12.75
N LEU A 97 -14.11 -11.25 12.24
CA LEU A 97 -13.42 -10.10 11.63
C LEU A 97 -12.54 -9.37 12.66
N LYS A 98 -13.03 -9.21 13.90
CA LYS A 98 -12.24 -8.62 15.00
C LYS A 98 -10.99 -9.45 15.26
N ALA A 99 -11.11 -10.77 15.36
CA ALA A 99 -9.97 -11.67 15.56
C ALA A 99 -8.98 -11.60 14.39
N MET A 100 -9.46 -11.55 13.16
CA MET A 100 -8.63 -11.42 11.95
C MET A 100 -7.83 -10.11 11.95
N ARG A 101 -8.46 -8.99 12.31
CA ARG A 101 -7.80 -7.67 12.38
C ARG A 101 -6.64 -7.61 13.38
N ARG A 102 -6.58 -8.50 14.37
CA ARG A 102 -5.41 -8.61 15.24
C ARG A 102 -4.14 -8.99 14.45
N ASN A 103 -4.28 -9.82 13.43
CA ASN A 103 -3.17 -10.28 12.60
C ASN A 103 -2.85 -9.33 11.43
N MET A 104 -3.73 -8.36 11.17
CA MET A 104 -3.59 -7.40 10.06
C MET A 104 -3.71 -5.98 10.61
N GLN A 105 -2.62 -5.23 10.61
CA GLN A 105 -2.56 -3.89 11.18
C GLN A 105 -2.26 -2.84 10.11
N ILE A 106 -2.43 -1.56 10.48
CA ILE A 106 -2.12 -0.43 9.60
C ILE A 106 -1.28 0.61 10.33
N VAL A 107 -0.29 1.13 9.63
CA VAL A 107 0.44 2.36 10.00
C VAL A 107 -0.05 3.45 9.06
N PHE A 108 -0.64 4.51 9.60
CA PHE A 108 -1.28 5.57 8.84
C PHE A 108 -0.29 6.61 8.32
N GLN A 109 -0.67 7.29 7.25
CA GLN A 109 0.08 8.36 6.58
C GLN A 109 0.34 9.55 7.48
N ASP A 110 -0.68 10.02 8.21
CA ASP A 110 -0.57 11.16 9.10
C ASP A 110 -0.43 10.71 10.56
N PRO A 111 0.78 10.83 11.13
CA PRO A 111 1.01 10.45 12.52
C PRO A 111 0.31 11.38 13.52
N PHE A 112 -0.11 12.60 13.12
CA PHE A 112 -0.82 13.55 13.97
C PHE A 112 -2.27 13.11 14.17
N SER A 113 -2.98 12.82 13.08
CA SER A 113 -4.40 12.41 13.14
C SER A 113 -4.59 10.96 13.58
N SER A 114 -3.53 10.15 13.58
CA SER A 114 -3.60 8.73 13.94
C SER A 114 -3.59 8.47 15.45
N LEU A 115 -3.21 9.46 16.28
CA LEU A 115 -3.15 9.37 17.73
C LEU A 115 -4.15 10.34 18.37
N ASP A 116 -4.89 9.89 19.40
CA ASP A 116 -5.73 10.81 20.17
C ASP A 116 -4.83 11.77 20.96
N PRO A 117 -4.91 13.11 20.74
CA PRO A 117 -4.05 14.08 21.41
C PRO A 117 -4.29 14.17 22.91
N ARG A 118 -5.39 13.60 23.41
CA ARG A 118 -5.79 13.60 24.83
C ARG A 118 -5.35 12.33 25.56
N MET A 119 -4.81 11.34 24.85
CA MET A 119 -4.41 10.05 25.38
C MET A 119 -2.89 9.97 25.48
N PRO A 120 -2.32 9.57 26.64
CA PRO A 120 -0.89 9.26 26.74
C PRO A 120 -0.50 8.17 25.74
N ILE A 121 0.73 8.24 25.19
CA ILE A 121 1.15 7.29 24.15
C ILE A 121 1.18 5.84 24.63
N GLY A 122 1.45 5.59 25.92
CA GLY A 122 1.39 4.24 26.49
C GLY A 122 -0.02 3.64 26.41
N GLU A 123 -1.05 4.44 26.63
CA GLU A 123 -2.45 4.02 26.48
C GLU A 123 -2.78 3.78 25.01
N SER A 124 -2.39 4.68 24.11
CA SER A 124 -2.57 4.52 22.66
C SER A 124 -1.94 3.23 22.11
N VAL A 125 -0.76 2.84 22.60
CA VAL A 125 -0.09 1.58 22.21
C VAL A 125 -0.78 0.37 22.84
N SER A 126 -1.32 0.49 24.06
CA SER A 126 -2.00 -0.59 24.77
C SER A 126 -3.44 -0.81 24.34
N GLU A 127 -4.10 0.17 23.73
CA GLU A 127 -5.52 0.16 23.38
C GLU A 127 -5.91 -1.09 22.56
N GLY A 128 -5.11 -1.42 21.54
CA GLY A 128 -5.33 -2.62 20.74
C GLY A 128 -5.28 -3.91 21.58
N LEU A 129 -4.36 -3.99 22.54
CA LEU A 129 -4.27 -5.14 23.45
C LEU A 129 -5.52 -5.28 24.33
N GLU A 130 -6.07 -4.18 24.80
CA GLU A 130 -7.31 -4.17 25.60
C GLU A 130 -8.52 -4.58 24.76
N ILE A 131 -8.68 -3.96 23.59
CA ILE A 131 -9.77 -4.26 22.66
C ILE A 131 -9.79 -5.74 22.30
N HIS A 132 -8.63 -6.35 22.09
CA HIS A 132 -8.50 -7.76 21.72
C HIS A 132 -8.42 -8.71 22.94
N GLY A 133 -8.47 -8.19 24.16
CA GLY A 133 -8.42 -9.00 25.39
C GLY A 133 -7.09 -9.74 25.57
N VAL A 134 -5.98 -9.16 25.11
CA VAL A 134 -4.66 -9.79 25.21
C VAL A 134 -4.09 -9.60 26.62
N GLY A 135 -3.92 -10.69 27.35
CA GLY A 135 -3.27 -10.70 28.65
C GLY A 135 -3.96 -9.87 29.75
N ASN A 136 -3.37 -9.85 30.92
CA ASN A 136 -3.77 -8.97 32.04
C ASN A 136 -3.08 -7.60 31.96
N ALA A 137 -3.43 -6.67 32.86
CA ALA A 137 -2.90 -5.31 32.85
C ALA A 137 -1.36 -5.25 32.95
N LYS A 138 -0.75 -6.15 33.75
CA LYS A 138 0.71 -6.24 33.87
C LYS A 138 1.35 -6.68 32.55
N GLN A 139 0.83 -7.72 31.92
CA GLN A 139 1.31 -8.24 30.65
C GLN A 139 1.15 -7.20 29.51
N ARG A 140 0.01 -6.49 29.46
CA ARG A 140 -0.20 -5.41 28.48
C ARG A 140 0.83 -4.29 28.64
N ARG A 141 1.11 -3.91 29.90
CA ARG A 141 2.15 -2.92 30.18
C ARG A 141 3.54 -3.38 29.75
N GLU A 142 3.90 -4.63 29.95
CA GLU A 142 5.18 -5.20 29.51
C GLU A 142 5.28 -5.18 27.98
N VAL A 143 4.24 -5.60 27.25
CA VAL A 143 4.20 -5.56 25.79
C VAL A 143 4.30 -4.12 25.27
N MET A 144 3.56 -3.18 25.87
CA MET A 144 3.61 -1.77 25.51
C MET A 144 5.02 -1.19 25.66
N LEU A 145 5.67 -1.42 26.79
CA LEU A 145 7.03 -0.93 27.03
C LEU A 145 8.06 -1.58 26.09
N ASP A 146 7.90 -2.88 25.78
CA ASP A 146 8.73 -3.57 24.81
C ASP A 146 8.53 -2.98 23.40
N SER A 147 7.28 -2.75 22.98
CA SER A 147 6.97 -2.13 21.67
C SER A 147 7.57 -0.73 21.53
N LEU A 148 7.51 0.09 22.57
CA LEU A 148 8.15 1.42 22.58
C LEU A 148 9.67 1.31 22.45
N ARG A 149 10.31 0.40 23.18
CA ARG A 149 11.77 0.20 23.12
C ARG A 149 12.22 -0.21 21.71
N ARG A 150 11.49 -1.11 21.06
CA ARG A 150 11.81 -1.60 19.69
C ARG A 150 11.78 -0.49 18.64
N VAL A 151 10.98 0.53 18.84
CA VAL A 151 10.97 1.71 17.95
C VAL A 151 11.91 2.83 18.42
N GLY A 152 12.79 2.55 19.40
CA GLY A 152 13.77 3.52 19.92
C GLY A 152 13.20 4.56 20.87
N LEU A 153 12.11 4.24 21.58
CA LEU A 153 11.51 5.11 22.61
C LEU A 153 11.73 4.54 24.01
N GLU A 154 12.00 5.43 24.95
CA GLU A 154 12.24 5.06 26.33
C GLU A 154 10.95 4.89 27.16
N SER A 155 11.02 4.14 28.25
CA SER A 155 9.86 3.82 29.09
C SER A 155 9.15 5.03 29.69
N TYR A 156 9.89 6.11 29.99
CA TYR A 156 9.30 7.34 30.53
C TYR A 156 8.44 8.10 29.50
N HIS A 157 8.64 7.85 28.21
CA HIS A 157 7.82 8.42 27.14
C HIS A 157 6.36 7.93 27.22
N ALA A 158 6.10 6.75 27.78
CA ALA A 158 4.75 6.17 27.89
C ALA A 158 3.71 7.09 28.55
N LYS A 159 4.15 8.00 29.43
CA LYS A 159 3.29 8.94 30.14
C LYS A 159 3.07 10.28 29.43
N ARG A 160 3.80 10.52 28.33
CA ARG A 160 3.73 11.75 27.55
C ARG A 160 2.60 11.71 26.54
N TYR A 161 2.17 12.87 26.10
CA TYR A 161 1.12 13.06 25.12
C TYR A 161 1.69 13.24 23.70
N PRO A 162 0.92 12.94 22.62
CA PRO A 162 1.39 13.03 21.25
C PRO A 162 2.01 14.39 20.87
N HIS A 163 1.48 15.49 21.39
CA HIS A 163 1.98 16.85 21.08
C HIS A 163 3.40 17.13 21.61
N GLU A 164 3.91 16.30 22.53
CA GLU A 164 5.28 16.43 23.08
C GLU A 164 6.35 15.74 22.24
N PHE A 165 5.98 15.17 21.06
CA PHE A 165 6.86 14.39 20.20
C PHE A 165 7.01 15.03 18.82
N SER A 166 8.19 14.84 18.19
CA SER A 166 8.41 15.19 16.79
C SER A 166 7.58 14.32 15.85
N GLY A 167 7.44 14.71 14.57
CA GLY A 167 6.73 13.94 13.57
C GLY A 167 7.28 12.51 13.41
N GLY A 168 8.60 12.35 13.34
CA GLY A 168 9.24 11.03 13.26
C GLY A 168 9.05 10.18 14.51
N GLN A 169 9.06 10.80 15.72
CA GLN A 169 8.74 10.07 16.95
C GLN A 169 7.28 9.62 16.99
N ARG A 170 6.33 10.45 16.53
CA ARG A 170 4.91 10.05 16.43
C ARG A 170 4.72 8.91 15.44
N GLN A 171 5.45 8.91 14.32
CA GLN A 171 5.43 7.79 13.38
C GLN A 171 5.92 6.51 14.03
N ARG A 172 7.01 6.56 14.79
CA ARG A 172 7.52 5.43 15.58
C ARG A 172 6.49 4.93 16.60
N ILE A 173 5.73 5.82 17.24
CA ILE A 173 4.62 5.44 18.14
C ILE A 173 3.51 4.72 17.37
N GLY A 174 3.14 5.19 16.18
CA GLY A 174 2.20 4.50 15.29
C GLY A 174 2.64 3.10 14.89
N ILE A 175 3.94 2.93 14.62
CA ILE A 175 4.55 1.61 14.36
C ILE A 175 4.50 0.73 15.62
N ALA A 176 4.86 1.26 16.81
CA ALA A 176 4.79 0.52 18.08
C ALA A 176 3.37 0.05 18.37
N ARG A 177 2.35 0.88 18.10
CA ARG A 177 0.94 0.52 18.25
C ARG A 177 0.54 -0.65 17.36
N ALA A 178 0.93 -0.63 16.10
CA ALA A 178 0.67 -1.73 15.18
C ALA A 178 1.41 -3.02 15.61
N LEU A 179 2.66 -2.90 16.04
CA LEU A 179 3.51 -4.02 16.45
C LEU A 179 3.04 -4.69 17.75
N ALA A 180 2.43 -3.95 18.68
CA ALA A 180 2.00 -4.45 19.99
C ALA A 180 1.10 -5.70 19.91
N LEU A 181 0.28 -5.80 18.87
CA LEU A 181 -0.59 -6.95 18.63
C LEU A 181 0.14 -8.17 18.01
N ARG A 182 1.43 -8.03 17.67
CA ARG A 182 2.25 -9.03 16.97
C ARG A 182 1.54 -9.52 15.69
N PRO A 183 1.22 -8.63 14.76
CA PRO A 183 0.55 -8.98 13.51
C PRO A 183 1.46 -9.78 12.61
N LYS A 184 0.88 -10.48 11.62
CA LYS A 184 1.61 -11.10 10.52
C LYS A 184 1.71 -10.18 9.31
N PHE A 185 0.77 -9.27 9.16
CA PHE A 185 0.64 -8.37 8.03
C PHE A 185 0.42 -6.93 8.48
N ILE A 186 1.19 -6.00 7.92
CA ILE A 186 1.05 -4.57 8.16
C ILE A 186 0.92 -3.83 6.83
N ILE A 187 -0.11 -3.01 6.71
CA ILE A 187 -0.23 -2.02 5.65
C ILE A 187 0.43 -0.73 6.13
N ALA A 188 1.52 -0.33 5.50
CA ALA A 188 2.20 0.93 5.75
C ALA A 188 1.72 1.96 4.71
N ASP A 189 0.71 2.77 5.09
CA ASP A 189 0.06 3.75 4.20
C ASP A 189 0.85 5.06 4.23
N GLU A 190 1.74 5.27 3.25
CA GLU A 190 2.65 6.42 3.12
C GLU A 190 3.39 6.79 4.43
N PRO A 191 4.04 5.83 5.11
CA PRO A 191 4.52 5.99 6.49
C PRO A 191 5.65 7.00 6.65
N VAL A 192 6.21 7.52 5.56
CA VAL A 192 7.36 8.45 5.59
C VAL A 192 7.11 9.73 4.80
N SER A 193 5.93 9.91 4.18
CA SER A 193 5.65 11.02 3.26
C SER A 193 5.70 12.42 3.92
N ALA A 194 5.41 12.51 5.21
CA ALA A 194 5.38 13.76 5.98
C ALA A 194 6.68 14.02 6.79
N LEU A 195 7.75 13.25 6.52
CA LEU A 195 9.00 13.29 7.29
C LEU A 195 10.16 13.84 6.46
N ASP A 196 11.14 14.44 7.13
CA ASP A 196 12.41 14.84 6.52
C ASP A 196 13.20 13.64 6.01
N VAL A 197 14.00 13.80 4.96
CA VAL A 197 14.73 12.72 4.28
C VAL A 197 15.57 11.85 5.23
N SER A 198 16.26 12.48 6.20
CA SER A 198 17.06 11.76 7.19
C SER A 198 16.21 10.91 8.14
N ILE A 199 15.06 11.42 8.53
CA ILE A 199 14.09 10.69 9.39
C ILE A 199 13.39 9.61 8.59
N GLN A 200 13.08 9.85 7.30
CA GLN A 200 12.54 8.81 6.40
C GLN A 200 13.44 7.58 6.39
N SER A 201 14.76 7.77 6.15
CA SER A 201 15.73 6.66 6.12
C SER A 201 15.75 5.87 7.44
N GLN A 202 15.68 6.56 8.58
CA GLN A 202 15.64 5.91 9.89
C GLN A 202 14.36 5.07 10.09
N VAL A 203 13.21 5.57 9.62
CA VAL A 203 11.93 4.82 9.73
C VAL A 203 11.91 3.64 8.77
N LEU A 204 12.47 3.77 7.57
CA LEU A 204 12.59 2.66 6.61
C LEU A 204 13.50 1.55 7.14
N ASN A 205 14.64 1.89 7.71
CA ASN A 205 15.54 0.91 8.35
C ASN A 205 14.84 0.23 9.53
N LEU A 206 14.15 1.00 10.38
CA LEU A 206 13.36 0.44 11.48
C LEU A 206 12.32 -0.57 10.99
N LEU A 207 11.60 -0.29 9.90
CA LEU A 207 10.61 -1.22 9.34
C LEU A 207 11.27 -2.50 8.82
N LYS A 208 12.47 -2.41 8.21
CA LYS A 208 13.24 -3.58 7.79
C LYS A 208 13.70 -4.41 8.98
N ASP A 209 14.30 -3.78 10.00
CA ASP A 209 14.75 -4.48 11.21
C ASP A 209 13.59 -5.23 11.88
N LEU A 210 12.41 -4.58 11.96
CA LEU A 210 11.21 -5.20 12.51
C LEU A 210 10.67 -6.33 11.62
N GLN A 211 10.80 -6.22 10.29
CA GLN A 211 10.42 -7.29 9.36
C GLN A 211 11.27 -8.52 9.59
N GLU A 212 12.58 -8.38 9.68
CA GLU A 212 13.51 -9.47 9.92
C GLU A 212 13.29 -10.10 11.31
N GLU A 213 13.14 -9.30 12.36
CA GLU A 213 12.98 -9.78 13.72
C GLU A 213 11.65 -10.53 13.96
N PHE A 214 10.56 -10.03 13.36
CA PHE A 214 9.19 -10.55 13.59
C PHE A 214 8.62 -11.32 12.41
N HIS A 215 9.38 -11.48 11.32
CA HIS A 215 8.94 -12.09 10.06
C HIS A 215 7.66 -11.44 9.52
N LEU A 216 7.62 -10.09 9.56
CA LEU A 216 6.47 -9.32 9.13
C LEU A 216 6.33 -9.32 7.61
N THR A 217 5.10 -9.31 7.15
CA THR A 217 4.76 -9.09 5.74
C THR A 217 4.20 -7.67 5.60
N TYR A 218 4.65 -6.95 4.58
CA TYR A 218 4.21 -5.57 4.34
C TYR A 218 3.48 -5.38 3.01
N LEU A 219 2.42 -4.57 3.02
CA LEU A 219 2.00 -3.79 1.87
C LEU A 219 2.47 -2.36 2.10
N PHE A 220 3.50 -1.93 1.39
CA PHE A 220 4.11 -0.61 1.54
C PHE A 220 3.58 0.34 0.47
N ILE A 221 2.70 1.26 0.86
CA ILE A 221 2.11 2.26 -0.03
C ILE A 221 2.97 3.51 -0.03
N ALA A 222 3.36 3.98 -1.21
CA ALA A 222 4.09 5.24 -1.38
C ALA A 222 3.76 5.91 -2.73
N HIS A 223 4.04 7.21 -2.81
CA HIS A 223 4.04 7.93 -4.08
C HIS A 223 5.45 8.13 -4.64
N ASN A 224 6.49 7.86 -3.84
CA ASN A 224 7.90 8.01 -4.23
C ASN A 224 8.52 6.64 -4.51
N LEU A 225 8.91 6.42 -5.78
CA LEU A 225 9.54 5.18 -6.23
C LEU A 225 10.90 4.92 -5.58
N ALA A 226 11.70 5.96 -5.29
CA ALA A 226 12.99 5.77 -4.63
C ALA A 226 12.86 5.16 -3.23
N VAL A 227 11.80 5.51 -2.50
CA VAL A 227 11.49 4.92 -1.19
C VAL A 227 11.14 3.43 -1.34
N VAL A 228 10.34 3.11 -2.36
CA VAL A 228 9.88 1.74 -2.63
C VAL A 228 11.03 0.86 -3.11
N GLU A 229 11.92 1.38 -3.95
CA GLU A 229 13.16 0.71 -4.38
C GLU A 229 13.99 0.22 -3.17
N HIS A 230 14.02 1.03 -2.11
CA HIS A 230 14.81 0.70 -0.92
C HIS A 230 14.21 -0.41 -0.05
N ILE A 231 12.87 -0.51 0.06
CA ILE A 231 12.22 -1.38 1.04
C ILE A 231 11.52 -2.60 0.43
N SER A 232 11.17 -2.57 -0.86
CA SER A 232 10.27 -3.58 -1.45
C SER A 232 11.04 -4.73 -2.12
N ASP A 233 10.43 -5.92 -2.10
CA ASP A 233 10.89 -7.09 -2.86
C ASP A 233 10.24 -7.10 -4.25
N ARG A 234 8.93 -6.81 -4.31
CA ARG A 234 8.14 -6.64 -5.53
C ARG A 234 7.41 -5.31 -5.49
N VAL A 235 7.08 -4.79 -6.67
CA VAL A 235 6.40 -3.49 -6.79
C VAL A 235 5.21 -3.62 -7.74
N ALA A 236 4.04 -3.15 -7.28
CA ALA A 236 2.84 -2.96 -8.08
C ALA A 236 2.67 -1.46 -8.37
N VAL A 237 2.57 -1.10 -9.64
CA VAL A 237 2.32 0.27 -10.08
C VAL A 237 0.84 0.45 -10.35
N MET A 238 0.24 1.45 -9.70
CA MET A 238 -1.21 1.71 -9.78
C MET A 238 -1.49 3.03 -10.49
N TYR A 239 -2.39 3.01 -11.46
CA TYR A 239 -2.88 4.20 -12.17
C TYR A 239 -4.41 4.18 -12.26
N LEU A 240 -5.08 5.26 -11.84
CA LEU A 240 -6.54 5.42 -11.88
C LEU A 240 -7.32 4.15 -11.46
N GLY A 241 -6.98 3.59 -10.31
CA GLY A 241 -7.70 2.45 -9.74
C GLY A 241 -7.28 1.09 -10.29
N LYS A 242 -6.32 1.00 -11.22
CA LYS A 242 -5.86 -0.25 -11.85
C LYS A 242 -4.38 -0.49 -11.58
N ILE A 243 -3.98 -1.77 -11.45
CA ILE A 243 -2.56 -2.15 -11.51
C ILE A 243 -2.17 -2.18 -12.99
N VAL A 244 -1.17 -1.39 -13.35
CA VAL A 244 -0.67 -1.29 -14.73
C VAL A 244 0.62 -2.07 -14.94
N GLU A 245 1.36 -2.32 -13.86
CA GLU A 245 2.58 -3.13 -13.89
C GLU A 245 2.83 -3.75 -12.51
N LEU A 246 3.34 -4.99 -12.47
CA LEU A 246 3.74 -5.71 -11.28
C LEU A 246 4.97 -6.55 -11.61
N ALA A 247 6.07 -6.31 -10.91
CA ALA A 247 7.31 -7.06 -11.11
C ALA A 247 8.15 -7.15 -9.82
N SER A 248 9.23 -7.94 -9.85
CA SER A 248 10.28 -7.84 -8.84
C SER A 248 10.86 -6.41 -8.86
N ARG A 249 11.38 -5.95 -7.71
CA ARG A 249 12.04 -4.64 -7.64
C ARG A 249 13.08 -4.49 -8.75
N GLU A 250 13.97 -5.47 -8.87
CA GLU A 250 15.08 -5.43 -9.82
C GLU A 250 14.58 -5.31 -11.27
N GLU A 251 13.61 -6.15 -11.66
CA GLU A 251 13.08 -6.15 -13.02
C GLU A 251 12.33 -4.86 -13.33
N LEU A 252 11.52 -4.34 -12.40
CA LEU A 252 10.79 -3.10 -12.60
C LEU A 252 11.73 -1.91 -12.82
N PHE A 253 12.82 -1.81 -12.05
CA PHE A 253 13.74 -0.67 -12.13
C PHE A 253 14.71 -0.76 -13.33
N LEU A 254 15.03 -1.97 -13.79
CA LEU A 254 15.89 -2.18 -14.97
C LEU A 254 15.11 -2.15 -16.28
N ASN A 255 13.93 -2.75 -16.30
CA ASN A 255 13.13 -3.01 -17.52
C ASN A 255 11.67 -2.62 -17.33
N PRO A 256 11.32 -1.33 -17.09
CA PRO A 256 9.93 -0.91 -16.95
C PRO A 256 9.15 -1.12 -18.25
N GLY A 257 8.11 -1.97 -18.21
CA GLY A 257 7.33 -2.38 -19.37
C GLY A 257 6.11 -1.50 -19.65
N HIS A 258 5.70 -0.63 -18.72
CA HIS A 258 4.57 0.27 -18.93
C HIS A 258 5.04 1.72 -19.10
N PRO A 259 4.55 2.49 -20.09
CA PRO A 259 4.98 3.89 -20.31
C PRO A 259 4.79 4.80 -19.09
N TYR A 260 3.78 4.55 -18.28
CA TYR A 260 3.57 5.28 -17.02
C TYR A 260 4.67 5.00 -16.00
N THR A 261 5.10 3.75 -15.86
CA THR A 261 6.22 3.36 -14.98
C THR A 261 7.52 4.03 -15.44
N GLN A 262 7.79 4.04 -16.75
CA GLN A 262 8.94 4.73 -17.33
C GLN A 262 8.92 6.22 -17.01
N ALA A 263 7.77 6.87 -17.12
CA ALA A 263 7.60 8.27 -16.78
C ALA A 263 7.85 8.53 -15.28
N LEU A 264 7.29 7.71 -14.39
CA LEU A 264 7.53 7.81 -12.95
C LEU A 264 9.01 7.63 -12.61
N MET A 265 9.69 6.67 -13.22
CA MET A 265 11.12 6.42 -13.01
C MET A 265 12.00 7.56 -13.55
N SER A 266 11.61 8.17 -14.66
CA SER A 266 12.34 9.31 -15.22
C SER A 266 12.32 10.54 -14.30
N ALA A 267 11.36 10.59 -13.36
CA ALA A 267 11.23 11.67 -12.39
C ALA A 267 12.06 11.46 -11.10
N ILE A 268 12.66 10.28 -10.90
CA ILE A 268 13.53 10.00 -9.75
C ILE A 268 14.82 10.80 -9.90
N PRO A 269 15.20 11.67 -8.91
CA PRO A 269 16.46 12.39 -8.92
C PRO A 269 17.64 11.43 -8.91
N LEU A 270 18.62 11.63 -9.81
CA LEU A 270 19.87 10.88 -9.78
C LEU A 270 20.81 11.51 -8.75
N PRO A 271 21.56 10.70 -7.98
CA PRO A 271 22.52 11.22 -6.99
C PRO A 271 23.76 11.86 -7.63
N ASP A 272 24.03 11.59 -8.91
CA ASP A 272 25.14 12.19 -9.65
C ASP A 272 24.65 13.38 -10.49
N PRO A 273 25.13 14.62 -10.22
CA PRO A 273 24.74 15.83 -10.95
C PRO A 273 25.21 15.84 -12.43
N ASN A 274 26.16 14.97 -12.80
CA ASN A 274 26.66 14.86 -14.18
C ASN A 274 25.80 13.93 -15.05
N LEU A 275 24.94 13.12 -14.45
CA LEU A 275 24.04 12.25 -15.16
C LEU A 275 22.74 13.00 -15.50
N THR A 276 22.57 13.36 -16.76
CA THR A 276 21.30 13.92 -17.27
C THR A 276 20.38 12.80 -17.74
N ARG A 277 19.33 12.52 -16.95
CA ARG A 277 18.24 11.67 -17.43
C ARG A 277 17.26 12.51 -18.24
N GLN A 278 16.90 12.06 -19.43
CA GLN A 278 15.81 12.70 -20.17
C GLN A 278 14.50 12.44 -19.41
N ARG A 279 13.98 13.49 -18.77
CA ARG A 279 12.72 13.41 -18.05
C ARG A 279 11.55 13.27 -19.02
N VAL A 280 10.77 12.21 -18.90
CA VAL A 280 9.51 12.05 -19.64
C VAL A 280 8.44 12.89 -18.96
N ILE A 281 8.09 14.01 -19.59
CA ILE A 281 7.03 14.90 -19.08
C ILE A 281 5.70 14.38 -19.62
N LEU A 282 4.85 13.87 -18.71
CA LEU A 282 3.50 13.48 -19.06
C LEU A 282 2.66 14.73 -19.34
N GLN A 283 2.04 14.78 -20.50
CA GLN A 283 1.18 15.89 -20.90
C GLN A 283 -0.24 15.72 -20.33
N GLY A 284 -0.90 16.82 -20.01
CA GLY A 284 -2.27 16.86 -19.51
C GLY A 284 -2.41 16.46 -18.04
N ASP A 285 -3.60 16.71 -17.50
CA ASP A 285 -3.96 16.39 -16.11
C ASP A 285 -4.33 14.91 -15.96
N VAL A 286 -4.29 14.42 -14.73
CA VAL A 286 -4.80 13.08 -14.38
C VAL A 286 -6.31 13.06 -14.61
N PRO A 287 -6.83 12.15 -15.46
CA PRO A 287 -8.27 12.06 -15.68
C PRO A 287 -9.05 11.77 -14.41
N SER A 288 -10.30 12.21 -14.38
CA SER A 288 -11.16 12.02 -13.20
C SER A 288 -11.53 10.54 -13.01
N PRO A 289 -11.40 9.98 -11.80
CA PRO A 289 -11.86 8.63 -11.51
C PRO A 289 -13.40 8.48 -11.52
N LEU A 290 -14.13 9.59 -11.63
CA LEU A 290 -15.59 9.60 -11.83
C LEU A 290 -15.98 9.18 -13.26
N ASN A 291 -15.18 9.62 -14.24
CA ASN A 291 -15.36 9.31 -15.65
C ASN A 291 -13.99 8.90 -16.23
N PRO A 292 -13.50 7.69 -15.89
CA PRO A 292 -12.22 7.25 -16.42
C PRO A 292 -12.26 7.10 -17.93
N PRO A 293 -11.14 7.31 -18.64
CA PRO A 293 -11.05 7.09 -20.07
C PRO A 293 -11.45 5.66 -20.44
N SER A 294 -12.07 5.47 -21.62
CA SER A 294 -12.36 4.17 -22.20
C SER A 294 -11.06 3.45 -22.61
N GLY A 295 -11.08 2.14 -22.67
CA GLY A 295 -9.91 1.33 -23.00
C GLY A 295 -8.79 1.48 -21.97
N CYS A 296 -7.54 1.66 -22.42
CA CYS A 296 -6.40 1.92 -21.55
C CYS A 296 -6.56 3.26 -20.82
N ARG A 297 -6.68 3.25 -19.51
CA ARG A 297 -6.89 4.48 -18.70
C ARG A 297 -5.76 5.50 -18.85
N PHE A 298 -4.57 5.05 -19.26
CA PHE A 298 -3.40 5.92 -19.44
C PHE A 298 -3.30 6.52 -20.84
N HIS A 299 -4.09 6.05 -21.83
CA HIS A 299 -3.96 6.49 -23.24
C HIS A 299 -3.95 8.00 -23.45
N PRO A 300 -4.71 8.85 -22.69
CA PRO A 300 -4.69 10.29 -22.94
C PRO A 300 -3.36 10.98 -22.60
N ARG A 301 -2.53 10.32 -21.78
CA ARG A 301 -1.21 10.84 -21.33
C ARG A 301 -0.05 10.01 -21.85
N CYS A 302 -0.34 8.95 -22.61
CA CYS A 302 0.66 7.98 -23.05
C CYS A 302 1.42 8.51 -24.29
N PRO A 303 2.77 8.61 -24.25
CA PRO A 303 3.55 9.12 -25.38
C PRO A 303 3.56 8.19 -26.60
N ILE A 304 3.21 6.90 -26.42
CA ILE A 304 3.16 5.90 -27.50
C ILE A 304 1.73 5.46 -27.83
N ALA A 305 0.71 6.20 -27.37
CA ALA A 305 -0.67 5.80 -27.59
C ALA A 305 -1.01 5.67 -29.07
N ARG A 306 -1.57 4.52 -29.44
CA ARG A 306 -2.24 4.30 -30.74
C ARG A 306 -3.74 4.38 -30.47
N LEU A 307 -4.34 5.55 -30.72
CA LEU A 307 -5.69 5.89 -30.23
C LEU A 307 -6.76 4.90 -30.70
N GLU A 308 -6.68 4.40 -31.94
CA GLU A 308 -7.65 3.43 -32.47
C GLU A 308 -7.78 2.16 -31.60
N HIS A 309 -6.67 1.69 -31.01
CA HIS A 309 -6.64 0.50 -30.17
C HIS A 309 -6.72 0.87 -28.68
N CYS A 310 -5.85 1.78 -28.22
CA CYS A 310 -5.74 2.11 -26.79
C CYS A 310 -7.00 2.76 -26.21
N SER A 311 -7.82 3.46 -27.01
CA SER A 311 -9.08 4.04 -26.53
C SER A 311 -10.27 3.08 -26.62
N ALA A 312 -10.16 2.03 -27.44
CA ALA A 312 -11.23 1.08 -27.70
C ALA A 312 -11.23 -0.10 -26.72
N GLU A 313 -10.04 -0.62 -26.40
CA GLU A 313 -9.89 -1.85 -25.62
C GLU A 313 -9.03 -1.63 -24.36
N GLU A 314 -9.46 -2.22 -23.24
CA GLU A 314 -8.70 -2.23 -22.01
C GLU A 314 -7.60 -3.31 -22.06
N PRO A 315 -6.30 -2.96 -21.90
CA PRO A 315 -5.23 -3.93 -21.88
C PRO A 315 -5.34 -4.81 -20.63
N GLN A 316 -5.21 -6.12 -20.83
CA GLN A 316 -5.16 -7.07 -19.71
C GLN A 316 -3.78 -7.04 -19.05
N LEU A 317 -3.74 -7.22 -17.73
CA LEU A 317 -2.49 -7.43 -16.99
C LEU A 317 -1.99 -8.85 -17.34
N ARG A 318 -0.93 -8.96 -18.15
CA ARG A 318 -0.38 -10.22 -18.67
C ARG A 318 1.09 -10.37 -18.33
N GLU A 319 1.52 -11.58 -18.09
CA GLU A 319 2.92 -11.90 -17.82
C GLU A 319 3.71 -11.86 -19.13
N LEU A 320 4.71 -10.98 -19.21
CA LEU A 320 5.60 -10.83 -20.36
C LEU A 320 6.96 -11.49 -20.16
N ARG A 321 7.42 -11.50 -18.91
CA ARG A 321 8.63 -12.20 -18.44
C ARG A 321 8.30 -12.87 -17.11
N PRO A 322 9.09 -13.83 -16.66
CA PRO A 322 8.85 -14.49 -15.38
C PRO A 322 8.68 -13.48 -14.24
N GLU A 323 7.54 -13.53 -13.56
CA GLU A 323 7.15 -12.62 -12.47
C GLU A 323 7.06 -11.13 -12.86
N HIS A 324 6.90 -10.81 -14.16
CA HIS A 324 6.73 -9.44 -14.67
C HIS A 324 5.44 -9.32 -15.50
N TRP A 325 4.43 -8.70 -14.92
CA TRP A 325 3.11 -8.48 -15.52
C TRP A 325 2.94 -7.02 -15.93
N VAL A 326 2.45 -6.79 -17.15
CA VAL A 326 2.24 -5.45 -17.70
C VAL A 326 0.86 -5.35 -18.36
N SER A 327 0.16 -4.25 -18.10
CA SER A 327 -1.14 -3.91 -18.71
C SER A 327 -0.96 -2.87 -19.80
N CYS A 328 -0.31 -3.26 -20.90
CA CYS A 328 -0.10 -2.41 -22.08
C CYS A 328 -0.20 -3.26 -23.35
N HIS A 329 -0.87 -2.72 -24.40
CA HIS A 329 -1.00 -3.41 -25.69
C HIS A 329 0.34 -3.53 -26.43
N TYR A 330 1.27 -2.63 -26.15
CA TYR A 330 2.58 -2.50 -26.83
C TYR A 330 3.76 -2.68 -25.90
N ALA A 331 3.58 -3.45 -24.83
CA ALA A 331 4.63 -3.63 -23.81
C ALA A 331 5.85 -4.37 -24.38
N GLU A 332 5.67 -5.25 -25.37
CA GLU A 332 6.76 -5.96 -26.03
C GLU A 332 7.70 -5.02 -26.81
N ASP A 333 7.19 -3.89 -27.29
CA ASP A 333 7.99 -2.88 -27.99
C ASP A 333 8.89 -2.08 -27.01
N LEU A 334 8.68 -2.23 -25.70
CA LEU A 334 9.34 -1.46 -24.63
C LEU A 334 10.33 -2.30 -23.79
N LEU A 335 10.20 -3.62 -23.82
CA LEU A 335 11.02 -4.61 -23.08
C LEU A 335 12.07 -5.24 -24.00
#